data_07df4761db40114a49aed67454ac4eb5
#
_entry.id   07df4761db40114a49aed67454ac4eb5
#
_cell.length_a   1.000
_cell.length_b   1.000
_cell.length_c   1.000
_cell.angle_alpha   90.00
_cell.angle_beta   90.00
_cell.angle_gamma   90.00
#
_symmetry.space_group_name_H-M   'P 1'
#
loop_
_entity.id
_entity.type
_entity.pdbx_description
1 polymer ?
#
loop_
_entity_poly.entity_id
_entity_poly.type
_entity_poly.pdbx_seq_one_letter_code
_entity_poly.pdbx_strand_id
1 'polypeptide(L)'
;MMYKILLSSLLIFLSLTLLAQRKIPIDSSYNVNRVYNQISGDYPIAVPAKDSLPANVKATRNLVYNTLEHTPFGKRELHLDVFQPKTEELHPAVIMIHGGGWRSGTRSMQVPLAQQLASKGFVTVPVEYQLSMEAKYPAAIHNIKAAIRWIKANAATYQIDTNRIAISGCSAGGHLAALTGLTNGLAHFEGKQGVFTTSSKVHAIVDIDGVVDFLAPSSLNLVRKPDSPDIEWLGGSYSQKPDTWKEASPIFWATKETVVPMLFLNSGYSRFHSGQDELIGMMKEWNKYTEVYKFDIMVHPFWLFHPWIDTTADVVAKFLQAQLPKAP
;
A
#
# COMPACT_ATOMS: atom_id res chain seq x y z
N MET A 1 -41.76 -68.69 -26.53
CA MET A 1 -41.27 -68.28 -25.21
C MET A 1 -40.28 -67.18 -25.44
N MET A 2 -40.77 -65.90 -25.43
CA MET A 2 -39.96 -64.68 -25.79
C MET A 2 -39.46 -64.07 -24.52
N TYR A 3 -38.13 -63.97 -24.38
CA TYR A 3 -37.46 -63.19 -23.31
C TYR A 3 -37.43 -61.75 -23.74
N LYS A 4 -38.11 -60.87 -23.00
CA LYS A 4 -38.00 -59.42 -23.11
C LYS A 4 -36.74 -58.94 -22.29
N ILE A 5 -35.73 -58.45 -22.97
CA ILE A 5 -34.61 -57.78 -22.35
C ILE A 5 -35.01 -56.31 -22.08
N LEU A 6 -35.12 -55.90 -20.82
CA LEU A 6 -35.29 -54.53 -20.41
C LEU A 6 -33.89 -53.90 -20.37
N LEU A 7 -33.61 -52.96 -21.26
CA LEU A 7 -32.49 -52.07 -21.17
C LEU A 7 -32.85 -50.93 -20.20
N SER A 8 -32.27 -50.95 -19.00
CA SER A 8 -32.31 -49.83 -18.06
C SER A 8 -31.23 -48.83 -18.45
N SER A 9 -31.61 -47.74 -19.11
CA SER A 9 -30.72 -46.60 -19.36
C SER A 9 -30.53 -45.78 -18.06
N LEU A 10 -29.39 -45.95 -17.43
CA LEU A 10 -28.94 -45.14 -16.29
C LEU A 10 -28.51 -43.77 -16.82
N LEU A 11 -29.39 -42.77 -16.72
CA LEU A 11 -29.08 -41.38 -16.97
C LEU A 11 -28.24 -40.84 -15.78
N ILE A 12 -26.94 -40.79 -15.94
CA ILE A 12 -26.05 -40.09 -15.03
C ILE A 12 -26.22 -38.58 -15.30
N PHE A 13 -27.01 -37.90 -14.47
CA PHE A 13 -27.02 -36.44 -14.40
C PHE A 13 -25.72 -35.98 -13.81
N LEU A 14 -24.76 -35.63 -14.67
CA LEU A 14 -23.58 -34.85 -14.29
C LEU A 14 -24.07 -33.44 -13.99
N SER A 15 -24.39 -33.14 -12.75
CA SER A 15 -24.63 -31.76 -12.28
C SER A 15 -23.31 -31.02 -12.31
N LEU A 16 -22.99 -30.37 -13.42
CA LEU A 16 -22.03 -29.32 -13.50
C LEU A 16 -22.55 -28.15 -12.62
N THR A 17 -22.21 -28.15 -11.35
CA THR A 17 -22.30 -26.94 -10.54
C THR A 17 -21.33 -25.94 -11.14
N LEU A 18 -21.81 -25.09 -12.03
CA LEU A 18 -21.11 -23.83 -12.32
C LEU A 18 -21.01 -23.10 -10.98
N LEU A 19 -19.86 -23.21 -10.33
CA LEU A 19 -19.49 -22.32 -9.22
C LEU A 19 -19.40 -20.92 -9.83
N ALA A 20 -20.52 -20.20 -9.78
CA ALA A 20 -20.53 -18.79 -10.16
C ALA A 20 -19.41 -18.11 -9.33
N GLN A 21 -18.39 -17.62 -10.00
CA GLN A 21 -17.26 -16.93 -9.36
C GLN A 21 -17.85 -15.80 -8.52
N ARG A 22 -17.71 -15.90 -7.20
CA ARG A 22 -18.20 -14.86 -6.29
C ARG A 22 -17.47 -13.58 -6.60
N LYS A 23 -18.21 -12.49 -6.82
CA LYS A 23 -17.60 -11.18 -7.00
C LYS A 23 -16.89 -10.76 -5.71
N ILE A 24 -15.69 -10.23 -5.85
CA ILE A 24 -14.95 -9.64 -4.73
C ILE A 24 -15.77 -8.45 -4.21
N PRO A 25 -16.10 -8.41 -2.92
CA PRO A 25 -16.80 -7.25 -2.35
C PRO A 25 -15.94 -6.00 -2.48
N ILE A 26 -16.53 -4.91 -2.93
CA ILE A 26 -15.84 -3.61 -3.08
C ILE A 26 -16.55 -2.58 -2.21
N ASP A 27 -15.81 -1.99 -1.29
CA ASP A 27 -16.25 -0.78 -0.59
C ASP A 27 -15.82 0.45 -1.41
N SER A 28 -16.77 1.10 -2.04
CA SER A 28 -16.57 2.32 -2.83
C SER A 28 -16.77 3.61 -2.01
N SER A 29 -16.87 3.51 -0.68
CA SER A 29 -17.15 4.65 0.20
C SER A 29 -16.03 5.69 0.21
N TYR A 30 -14.77 5.30 -0.03
CA TYR A 30 -13.64 6.20 -0.13
C TYR A 30 -13.30 6.47 -1.60
N ASN A 31 -13.58 7.69 -2.05
CA ASN A 31 -13.24 8.17 -3.38
C ASN A 31 -13.02 9.70 -3.38
N VAL A 32 -12.30 10.19 -4.38
CA VAL A 32 -11.87 11.60 -4.47
C VAL A 32 -13.07 12.57 -4.45
N ASN A 33 -14.14 12.25 -5.18
CA ASN A 33 -15.31 13.15 -5.28
C ASN A 33 -16.02 13.30 -3.92
N ARG A 34 -16.18 12.18 -3.20
CA ARG A 34 -16.79 12.21 -1.85
C ARG A 34 -15.97 13.05 -0.90
N VAL A 35 -14.65 12.86 -0.89
CA VAL A 35 -13.73 13.65 -0.06
C VAL A 35 -13.82 15.12 -0.45
N TYR A 36 -13.77 15.44 -1.74
CA TYR A 36 -13.90 16.82 -2.23
C TYR A 36 -15.16 17.50 -1.70
N ASN A 37 -16.31 16.83 -1.81
CA ASN A 37 -17.58 17.36 -1.32
C ASN A 37 -17.58 17.59 0.21
N GLN A 38 -16.76 16.87 0.96
CA GLN A 38 -16.64 17.05 2.41
C GLN A 38 -15.75 18.23 2.80
N ILE A 39 -14.72 18.54 2.00
CA ILE A 39 -13.71 19.52 2.37
C ILE A 39 -13.85 20.85 1.64
N SER A 40 -14.51 20.90 0.47
CA SER A 40 -14.54 22.07 -0.40
C SER A 40 -15.19 23.31 0.21
N GLY A 41 -16.09 23.15 1.19
CA GLY A 41 -16.67 24.26 1.94
C GLY A 41 -15.65 24.97 2.85
N ASP A 42 -14.85 24.18 3.59
CA ASP A 42 -13.85 24.70 4.52
C ASP A 42 -12.52 25.05 3.80
N TYR A 43 -12.25 24.38 2.69
CA TYR A 43 -11.03 24.54 1.90
C TYR A 43 -11.35 24.79 0.41
N PRO A 44 -11.87 25.97 0.05
CA PRO A 44 -12.26 26.29 -1.34
C PRO A 44 -11.09 26.32 -2.33
N ILE A 45 -9.85 26.37 -1.82
CA ILE A 45 -8.62 26.27 -2.63
C ILE A 45 -8.34 24.83 -3.10
N ALA A 46 -8.97 23.82 -2.48
CA ALA A 46 -8.73 22.41 -2.82
C ALA A 46 -9.27 22.11 -4.22
N VAL A 47 -8.41 21.53 -5.07
CA VAL A 47 -8.77 21.06 -6.40
C VAL A 47 -8.34 19.59 -6.52
N PRO A 48 -9.26 18.67 -6.87
CA PRO A 48 -8.89 17.27 -7.06
C PRO A 48 -7.76 17.11 -8.07
N ALA A 49 -6.70 16.41 -7.66
CA ALA A 49 -5.61 16.07 -8.56
C ALA A 49 -6.08 15.05 -9.61
N LYS A 50 -5.64 15.25 -10.85
CA LYS A 50 -6.09 14.45 -12.00
C LYS A 50 -4.95 13.57 -12.52
N ASP A 51 -5.32 12.46 -13.13
CA ASP A 51 -4.42 11.65 -13.96
C ASP A 51 -4.04 12.47 -15.22
N SER A 52 -2.87 13.06 -15.20
CA SER A 52 -2.33 13.88 -16.28
C SER A 52 -0.86 13.53 -16.49
N LEU A 53 -0.60 12.66 -17.48
CA LEU A 53 0.74 12.12 -17.73
C LEU A 53 1.69 13.23 -18.23
N PRO A 54 2.76 13.56 -17.49
CA PRO A 54 3.75 14.53 -17.93
C PRO A 54 4.48 14.10 -19.20
N ALA A 55 4.85 15.05 -20.05
CA ALA A 55 5.49 14.78 -21.34
C ALA A 55 6.82 14.00 -21.23
N ASN A 56 7.55 14.19 -20.11
CA ASN A 56 8.81 13.52 -19.81
C ASN A 56 8.65 12.16 -19.09
N VAL A 57 7.40 11.66 -18.94
CA VAL A 57 7.10 10.40 -18.26
C VAL A 57 6.50 9.38 -19.22
N LYS A 58 6.95 8.13 -19.13
CA LYS A 58 6.35 6.97 -19.78
C LYS A 58 5.51 6.20 -18.77
N ALA A 59 4.34 5.71 -19.17
CA ALA A 59 3.45 4.91 -18.36
C ALA A 59 3.27 3.51 -18.95
N THR A 60 3.38 2.49 -18.10
CA THR A 60 2.95 1.11 -18.40
C THR A 60 1.96 0.71 -17.33
N ARG A 61 0.72 0.44 -17.72
CA ARG A 61 -0.38 0.28 -16.77
C ARG A 61 -0.92 -1.14 -16.75
N ASN A 62 -1.58 -1.48 -15.65
CA ASN A 62 -2.33 -2.72 -15.47
C ASN A 62 -1.48 -3.98 -15.64
N LEU A 63 -0.26 -3.95 -15.10
CA LEU A 63 0.67 -5.08 -15.13
C LEU A 63 0.31 -6.06 -14.01
N VAL A 64 0.18 -7.35 -14.33
CA VAL A 64 -0.02 -8.40 -13.34
C VAL A 64 1.30 -8.70 -12.65
N TYR A 65 1.41 -8.43 -11.37
CA TYR A 65 2.61 -8.74 -10.58
C TYR A 65 2.48 -10.04 -9.77
N ASN A 66 1.26 -10.47 -9.51
CA ASN A 66 0.99 -11.70 -8.79
C ASN A 66 -0.37 -12.28 -9.18
N THR A 67 -0.46 -13.61 -9.21
CA THR A 67 -1.69 -14.34 -9.43
C THR A 67 -1.95 -15.27 -8.25
N LEU A 68 -3.09 -15.07 -7.61
CA LEU A 68 -3.58 -15.90 -6.50
C LEU A 68 -4.55 -16.93 -7.08
N GLU A 69 -4.11 -18.17 -7.23
CA GLU A 69 -4.92 -19.20 -7.90
C GLU A 69 -6.14 -19.62 -7.06
N HIS A 70 -6.01 -19.57 -5.74
CA HIS A 70 -7.06 -20.09 -4.83
C HIS A 70 -7.42 -19.03 -3.77
N THR A 71 -8.41 -18.18 -4.09
CA THR A 71 -9.05 -17.30 -3.10
C THR A 71 -10.50 -17.72 -2.88
N PRO A 72 -11.17 -17.23 -1.83
CA PRO A 72 -12.62 -17.46 -1.65
C PRO A 72 -13.48 -16.94 -2.82
N PHE A 73 -12.88 -16.12 -3.70
CA PHE A 73 -13.52 -15.50 -4.87
C PHE A 73 -13.02 -16.07 -6.20
N GLY A 74 -12.26 -17.18 -6.17
CA GLY A 74 -11.63 -17.78 -7.34
C GLY A 74 -10.24 -17.21 -7.62
N LYS A 75 -9.80 -17.34 -8.87
CA LYS A 75 -8.50 -16.79 -9.32
C LYS A 75 -8.50 -15.26 -9.24
N ARG A 76 -7.43 -14.69 -8.69
CA ARG A 76 -7.27 -13.26 -8.46
C ARG A 76 -5.93 -12.77 -8.98
N GLU A 77 -5.95 -11.89 -9.95
CA GLU A 77 -4.77 -11.18 -10.41
C GLU A 77 -4.63 -9.86 -9.67
N LEU A 78 -3.43 -9.59 -9.17
CA LEU A 78 -3.06 -8.34 -8.52
C LEU A 78 -2.20 -7.50 -9.46
N HIS A 79 -2.54 -6.23 -9.61
CA HIS A 79 -1.97 -5.36 -10.62
C HIS A 79 -1.16 -4.20 -10.02
N LEU A 80 -0.25 -3.69 -10.82
CA LEU A 80 0.46 -2.44 -10.57
C LEU A 80 0.58 -1.62 -11.86
N ASP A 81 0.89 -0.34 -11.70
CA ASP A 81 1.25 0.55 -12.79
C ASP A 81 2.70 0.99 -12.60
N VAL A 82 3.40 1.30 -13.69
CA VAL A 82 4.77 1.85 -13.68
C VAL A 82 4.79 3.16 -14.44
N PHE A 83 5.26 4.21 -13.78
CA PHE A 83 5.56 5.50 -14.39
C PHE A 83 7.06 5.74 -14.28
N GLN A 84 7.74 5.97 -15.40
CA GLN A 84 9.19 6.11 -15.46
C GLN A 84 9.60 7.35 -16.25
N PRO A 85 10.72 8.02 -15.89
CA PRO A 85 11.29 9.09 -16.71
C PRO A 85 11.65 8.58 -18.10
N LYS A 86 11.52 9.42 -19.12
CA LYS A 86 11.96 9.11 -20.51
C LYS A 86 13.46 9.40 -20.67
N THR A 87 14.29 8.67 -19.94
CA THR A 87 15.76 8.74 -20.03
C THR A 87 16.34 7.32 -20.11
N GLU A 88 17.62 7.19 -20.42
CA GLU A 88 18.30 5.90 -20.46
C GLU A 88 19.01 5.54 -19.14
N GLU A 89 18.95 6.43 -18.14
CA GLU A 89 19.61 6.20 -16.85
C GLU A 89 18.82 5.26 -15.94
N LEU A 90 19.50 4.64 -14.98
CA LEU A 90 18.86 3.94 -13.88
C LEU A 90 18.34 4.92 -12.82
N HIS A 91 17.11 4.73 -12.42
CA HIS A 91 16.39 5.57 -11.47
C HIS A 91 16.12 4.86 -10.14
N PRO A 92 16.06 5.58 -9.01
CA PRO A 92 15.45 5.04 -7.79
C PRO A 92 13.96 4.76 -8.03
N ALA A 93 13.42 3.73 -7.38
CA ALA A 93 12.01 3.42 -7.50
C ALA A 93 11.25 3.66 -6.19
N VAL A 94 9.99 4.05 -6.31
CA VAL A 94 9.06 4.27 -5.20
C VAL A 94 7.83 3.39 -5.37
N ILE A 95 7.68 2.43 -4.49
CA ILE A 95 6.47 1.60 -4.40
C ILE A 95 5.41 2.41 -3.67
N MET A 96 4.22 2.59 -4.26
CA MET A 96 3.21 3.53 -3.76
C MET A 96 1.92 2.81 -3.36
N ILE A 97 1.55 2.94 -2.08
CA ILE A 97 0.46 2.19 -1.46
C ILE A 97 -0.70 3.14 -1.14
N HIS A 98 -1.87 2.84 -1.69
CA HIS A 98 -3.06 3.68 -1.48
C HIS A 98 -3.67 3.50 -0.09
N GLY A 99 -4.36 4.55 0.38
CA GLY A 99 -5.17 4.53 1.59
C GLY A 99 -6.57 3.96 1.37
N GLY A 100 -7.43 4.15 2.37
CA GLY A 100 -8.83 3.71 2.36
C GLY A 100 -9.17 2.74 3.49
N GLY A 101 -8.48 2.85 4.64
CA GLY A 101 -8.76 2.05 5.83
C GLY A 101 -8.65 0.54 5.58
N TRP A 102 -7.69 0.10 4.78
CA TRP A 102 -7.46 -1.30 4.39
C TRP A 102 -8.65 -2.00 3.72
N ARG A 103 -9.82 -1.34 3.57
CA ARG A 103 -11.08 -1.92 3.05
C ARG A 103 -11.58 -1.31 1.75
N SER A 104 -11.10 -0.13 1.39
CA SER A 104 -11.52 0.65 0.22
C SER A 104 -10.34 1.31 -0.48
N GLY A 105 -10.59 2.08 -1.53
CA GLY A 105 -9.56 2.72 -2.33
C GLY A 105 -9.02 1.83 -3.45
N THR A 106 -8.20 2.42 -4.30
CA THR A 106 -7.58 1.75 -5.44
C THR A 106 -6.22 2.37 -5.75
N ARG A 107 -5.33 1.62 -6.44
CA ARG A 107 -4.03 2.13 -6.87
C ARG A 107 -4.12 3.41 -7.73
N SER A 108 -5.25 3.61 -8.44
CA SER A 108 -5.44 4.82 -9.25
C SER A 108 -5.45 6.11 -8.44
N MET A 109 -5.75 6.05 -7.13
CA MET A 109 -5.67 7.21 -6.23
C MET A 109 -4.24 7.69 -5.99
N GLN A 110 -3.23 6.85 -6.27
CA GLN A 110 -1.81 7.22 -6.19
C GLN A 110 -1.26 7.78 -7.52
N VAL A 111 -2.00 7.64 -8.63
CA VAL A 111 -1.51 7.99 -9.96
C VAL A 111 -1.08 9.46 -10.10
N PRO A 112 -1.84 10.46 -9.62
CA PRO A 112 -1.41 11.86 -9.74
C PRO A 112 -0.08 12.14 -9.02
N LEU A 113 0.09 11.64 -7.79
CA LEU A 113 1.35 11.78 -7.05
C LEU A 113 2.48 10.98 -7.70
N ALA A 114 2.18 9.78 -8.21
CA ALA A 114 3.15 8.96 -8.92
C ALA A 114 3.70 9.67 -10.17
N GLN A 115 2.85 10.30 -10.95
CA GLN A 115 3.24 11.05 -12.14
C GLN A 115 4.13 12.26 -11.81
N GLN A 116 3.80 12.99 -10.73
CA GLN A 116 4.63 14.09 -10.26
C GLN A 116 6.02 13.61 -9.82
N LEU A 117 6.11 12.54 -9.03
CA LEU A 117 7.38 11.98 -8.60
C LEU A 117 8.16 11.40 -9.80
N ALA A 118 7.48 10.78 -10.77
CA ALA A 118 8.14 10.29 -11.97
C ALA A 118 8.75 11.43 -12.79
N SER A 119 8.08 12.59 -12.90
CA SER A 119 8.63 13.77 -13.58
C SER A 119 9.87 14.36 -12.87
N LYS A 120 10.08 14.01 -11.58
CA LYS A 120 11.21 14.43 -10.74
C LYS A 120 12.36 13.38 -10.70
N GLY A 121 12.30 12.35 -11.54
CA GLY A 121 13.41 11.40 -11.72
C GLY A 121 13.27 10.08 -10.98
N PHE A 122 12.08 9.69 -10.55
CA PHE A 122 11.81 8.39 -9.91
C PHE A 122 11.03 7.47 -10.83
N VAL A 123 11.28 6.16 -10.74
CA VAL A 123 10.31 5.17 -11.22
C VAL A 123 9.27 4.96 -10.13
N THR A 124 8.01 5.24 -10.39
CA THR A 124 6.93 5.15 -9.39
C THR A 124 5.97 4.03 -9.72
N VAL A 125 5.56 3.30 -8.68
CA VAL A 125 4.84 2.04 -8.83
C VAL A 125 3.62 2.02 -7.92
N PRO A 126 2.48 2.58 -8.33
CA PRO A 126 1.19 2.36 -7.64
C PRO A 126 0.80 0.89 -7.65
N VAL A 127 0.56 0.32 -6.46
CA VAL A 127 0.31 -1.11 -6.26
C VAL A 127 -1.10 -1.35 -5.75
N GLU A 128 -1.76 -2.36 -6.32
CA GLU A 128 -2.97 -2.96 -5.80
C GLU A 128 -2.63 -4.02 -4.75
N TYR A 129 -3.43 -4.12 -3.70
CA TYR A 129 -3.33 -5.17 -2.68
C TYR A 129 -4.71 -5.65 -2.27
N GLN A 130 -4.81 -6.84 -1.68
CA GLN A 130 -6.07 -7.40 -1.19
C GLN A 130 -6.61 -6.57 -0.02
N LEU A 131 -7.85 -6.10 -0.15
CA LEU A 131 -8.56 -5.33 0.87
C LEU A 131 -9.19 -6.26 1.91
N SER A 132 -9.54 -5.73 3.07
CA SER A 132 -10.06 -6.50 4.22
C SER A 132 -11.31 -7.33 3.93
N MET A 133 -12.14 -6.90 2.98
CA MET A 133 -13.30 -7.67 2.52
C MET A 133 -12.92 -8.88 1.66
N GLU A 134 -11.73 -8.87 1.07
CA GLU A 134 -11.17 -9.97 0.28
C GLU A 134 -10.29 -10.88 1.13
N ALA A 135 -9.38 -10.31 1.91
CA ALA A 135 -8.49 -11.04 2.81
C ALA A 135 -8.08 -10.18 4.01
N LYS A 136 -8.02 -10.81 5.18
CA LYS A 136 -7.59 -10.15 6.43
C LYS A 136 -6.05 -10.03 6.49
N TYR A 137 -5.55 -9.31 7.50
CA TYR A 137 -4.15 -9.32 7.86
C TYR A 137 -3.61 -10.77 7.95
N PRO A 138 -2.40 -11.08 7.45
CA PRO A 138 -1.38 -10.19 6.88
C PRO A 138 -1.37 -10.15 5.33
N ALA A 139 -2.45 -10.50 4.63
CA ALA A 139 -2.47 -10.68 3.17
C ALA A 139 -1.94 -9.45 2.41
N ALA A 140 -2.32 -8.23 2.81
CA ALA A 140 -1.87 -7.01 2.16
C ALA A 140 -0.33 -6.86 2.19
N ILE A 141 0.32 -7.19 3.32
CA ILE A 141 1.78 -7.13 3.45
C ILE A 141 2.45 -8.13 2.51
N HIS A 142 1.93 -9.36 2.44
CA HIS A 142 2.43 -10.39 1.53
C HIS A 142 2.33 -9.93 0.05
N ASN A 143 1.21 -9.29 -0.31
CA ASN A 143 1.01 -8.76 -1.66
C ASN A 143 2.02 -7.65 -1.98
N ILE A 144 2.22 -6.68 -1.07
CA ILE A 144 3.15 -5.57 -1.26
C ILE A 144 4.58 -6.08 -1.38
N LYS A 145 5.01 -6.99 -0.53
CA LYS A 145 6.34 -7.61 -0.63
C LYS A 145 6.52 -8.38 -1.94
N ALA A 146 5.49 -9.06 -2.43
CA ALA A 146 5.51 -9.70 -3.74
C ALA A 146 5.65 -8.66 -4.89
N ALA A 147 4.98 -7.50 -4.80
CA ALA A 147 5.13 -6.41 -5.76
C ALA A 147 6.56 -5.85 -5.78
N ILE A 148 7.18 -5.66 -4.61
CA ILE A 148 8.58 -5.21 -4.51
C ILE A 148 9.52 -6.22 -5.17
N ARG A 149 9.35 -7.52 -4.92
CA ARG A 149 10.15 -8.57 -5.56
C ARG A 149 9.95 -8.58 -7.07
N TRP A 150 8.71 -8.45 -7.54
CA TRP A 150 8.39 -8.42 -8.95
C TRP A 150 9.06 -7.24 -9.67
N ILE A 151 8.98 -6.04 -9.09
CA ILE A 151 9.57 -4.85 -9.70
C ILE A 151 11.10 -4.94 -9.77
N LYS A 152 11.75 -5.50 -8.74
CA LYS A 152 13.19 -5.77 -8.76
C LYS A 152 13.58 -6.82 -9.78
N ALA A 153 12.78 -7.87 -9.96
CA ALA A 153 13.01 -8.88 -10.99
C ALA A 153 12.88 -8.31 -12.42
N ASN A 154 12.10 -7.24 -12.57
CA ASN A 154 11.89 -6.54 -13.85
C ASN A 154 12.66 -5.21 -13.93
N ALA A 155 13.66 -5.00 -13.09
CA ALA A 155 14.37 -3.73 -12.95
C ALA A 155 15.00 -3.24 -14.26
N ALA A 156 15.58 -4.14 -15.06
CA ALA A 156 16.17 -3.78 -16.36
C ALA A 156 15.14 -3.22 -17.35
N THR A 157 13.91 -3.77 -17.37
CA THR A 157 12.83 -3.32 -18.25
C THR A 157 12.37 -1.90 -17.91
N TYR A 158 12.40 -1.53 -16.62
CA TYR A 158 11.90 -0.26 -16.14
C TYR A 158 13.01 0.70 -15.71
N GLN A 159 14.28 0.40 -16.01
CA GLN A 159 15.43 1.26 -15.70
C GLN A 159 15.54 1.59 -14.20
N ILE A 160 15.39 0.57 -13.35
CA ILE A 160 15.39 0.71 -11.89
C ILE A 160 16.76 0.32 -11.32
N ASP A 161 17.28 1.18 -10.45
CA ASP A 161 18.38 0.83 -9.55
C ASP A 161 17.83 0.08 -8.34
N THR A 162 18.06 -1.22 -8.27
CA THR A 162 17.55 -2.09 -7.20
C THR A 162 18.15 -1.81 -5.82
N ASN A 163 19.22 -1.01 -5.74
CA ASN A 163 19.81 -0.53 -4.48
C ASN A 163 19.18 0.76 -3.98
N ARG A 164 18.24 1.34 -4.74
CA ARG A 164 17.57 2.61 -4.42
C ARG A 164 16.04 2.46 -4.51
N ILE A 165 15.49 1.58 -3.68
CA ILE A 165 14.04 1.32 -3.62
C ILE A 165 13.46 1.96 -2.35
N ALA A 166 12.48 2.83 -2.50
CA ALA A 166 11.66 3.34 -1.42
C ALA A 166 10.26 2.73 -1.45
N ILE A 167 9.59 2.81 -0.32
CA ILE A 167 8.15 2.57 -0.21
C ILE A 167 7.48 3.82 0.35
N SER A 168 6.37 4.20 -0.26
CA SER A 168 5.53 5.33 0.18
C SER A 168 4.09 4.88 0.29
N GLY A 169 3.35 5.42 1.23
CA GLY A 169 1.93 5.15 1.31
C GLY A 169 1.17 6.22 2.08
N CYS A 170 -0.14 6.23 1.88
CA CYS A 170 -1.03 7.25 2.44
C CYS A 170 -2.07 6.61 3.36
N SER A 171 -2.28 7.15 4.58
CA SER A 171 -3.26 6.62 5.54
C SER A 171 -3.00 5.13 5.86
N ALA A 172 -3.97 4.24 5.64
CA ALA A 172 -3.76 2.79 5.71
C ALA A 172 -2.57 2.32 4.86
N GLY A 173 -2.31 2.97 3.71
CA GLY A 173 -1.12 2.72 2.89
C GLY A 173 0.17 3.20 3.56
N GLY A 174 0.16 4.30 4.32
CA GLY A 174 1.28 4.78 5.12
C GLY A 174 1.68 3.77 6.19
N HIS A 175 0.67 3.31 6.96
CA HIS A 175 0.85 2.19 7.88
C HIS A 175 1.45 0.95 7.18
N LEU A 176 0.89 0.52 6.02
CA LEU A 176 1.39 -0.63 5.27
C LEU A 176 2.81 -0.41 4.75
N ALA A 177 3.16 0.82 4.35
CA ALA A 177 4.52 1.18 3.94
C ALA A 177 5.50 1.09 5.11
N ALA A 178 5.13 1.62 6.27
CA ALA A 178 5.93 1.52 7.49
C ALA A 178 6.13 0.05 7.92
N LEU A 179 5.05 -0.74 7.98
CA LEU A 179 5.13 -2.15 8.36
C LEU A 179 5.98 -2.96 7.37
N THR A 180 5.81 -2.72 6.06
CA THR A 180 6.61 -3.40 5.02
C THR A 180 8.11 -3.10 5.17
N GLY A 181 8.45 -1.82 5.35
CA GLY A 181 9.86 -1.40 5.43
C GLY A 181 10.54 -1.78 6.74
N LEU A 182 9.83 -1.71 7.88
CA LEU A 182 10.37 -2.10 9.18
C LEU A 182 10.45 -3.62 9.38
N THR A 183 9.79 -4.39 8.51
CA THR A 183 9.90 -5.86 8.46
C THR A 183 10.83 -6.36 7.34
N ASN A 184 11.80 -5.54 6.95
CA ASN A 184 12.83 -5.91 5.98
C ASN A 184 13.55 -7.21 6.38
N GLY A 185 13.51 -8.22 5.50
CA GLY A 185 14.23 -9.47 5.68
C GLY A 185 13.59 -10.44 6.68
N LEU A 186 12.43 -10.14 7.27
CA LEU A 186 11.73 -11.04 8.17
C LEU A 186 10.87 -12.03 7.37
N ALA A 187 11.27 -13.30 7.38
CA ALA A 187 10.64 -14.37 6.60
C ALA A 187 9.12 -14.50 6.86
N HIS A 188 8.67 -14.24 8.08
CA HIS A 188 7.26 -14.29 8.48
C HIS A 188 6.37 -13.39 7.61
N PHE A 189 6.89 -12.23 7.18
CA PHE A 189 6.15 -11.25 6.38
C PHE A 189 6.31 -11.42 4.86
N GLU A 190 7.17 -12.34 4.40
CA GLU A 190 7.44 -12.49 2.96
C GLU A 190 6.27 -13.13 2.18
N GLY A 191 5.38 -13.84 2.86
CA GLY A 191 4.34 -14.62 2.20
C GLY A 191 4.90 -15.83 1.45
N LYS A 192 4.05 -16.45 0.62
CA LYS A 192 4.41 -17.67 -0.15
C LYS A 192 4.18 -17.54 -1.64
N GLN A 193 3.94 -16.31 -2.13
CA GLN A 193 3.48 -16.07 -3.50
C GLN A 193 4.37 -15.07 -4.23
N GLY A 194 4.29 -15.11 -5.56
CA GLY A 194 5.07 -14.23 -6.43
C GLY A 194 6.51 -14.70 -6.67
N VAL A 195 7.36 -13.79 -7.10
CA VAL A 195 8.78 -14.05 -7.42
C VAL A 195 9.60 -14.09 -6.14
N PHE A 196 10.53 -15.05 -6.01
CA PHE A 196 11.45 -15.20 -4.87
C PHE A 196 12.93 -15.14 -5.28
N THR A 197 13.23 -14.77 -6.51
CA THR A 197 14.61 -14.60 -7.00
C THR A 197 15.27 -13.30 -6.54
N THR A 198 14.48 -12.39 -5.96
CA THR A 198 14.92 -11.08 -5.49
C THR A 198 14.41 -10.82 -4.05
N SER A 199 15.06 -9.88 -3.35
CA SER A 199 14.67 -9.46 -2.01
C SER A 199 13.53 -8.43 -2.04
N SER A 200 12.62 -8.47 -1.05
CA SER A 200 11.61 -7.44 -0.83
C SER A 200 12.12 -6.23 -0.03
N LYS A 201 13.40 -6.16 0.33
CA LYS A 201 13.96 -5.05 1.12
C LYS A 201 13.81 -3.71 0.41
N VAL A 202 13.45 -2.69 1.17
CA VAL A 202 13.43 -1.28 0.75
C VAL A 202 14.47 -0.48 1.55
N HIS A 203 14.84 0.71 1.06
CA HIS A 203 15.95 1.51 1.57
C HIS A 203 15.51 2.86 2.16
N ALA A 204 14.24 3.23 1.98
CA ALA A 204 13.62 4.40 2.61
C ALA A 204 12.10 4.18 2.72
N ILE A 205 11.48 4.83 3.71
CA ILE A 205 10.05 4.79 3.95
C ILE A 205 9.51 6.21 3.94
N VAL A 206 8.36 6.42 3.27
CA VAL A 206 7.57 7.65 3.33
C VAL A 206 6.19 7.29 3.85
N ASP A 207 5.88 7.75 5.05
CA ASP A 207 4.58 7.57 5.69
C ASP A 207 3.79 8.88 5.63
N ILE A 208 2.67 8.87 4.93
CA ILE A 208 1.78 10.01 4.78
C ILE A 208 0.51 9.76 5.62
N ASP A 209 0.43 10.37 6.79
CA ASP A 209 -0.67 10.23 7.75
C ASP A 209 -1.01 8.75 8.07
N GLY A 210 0.00 7.90 8.25
CA GLY A 210 -0.16 6.49 8.62
C GLY A 210 0.18 6.25 10.08
N VAL A 211 -0.61 5.40 10.76
CA VAL A 211 -0.32 5.00 12.15
C VAL A 211 0.82 4.01 12.19
N VAL A 212 1.73 4.14 13.16
CA VAL A 212 2.83 3.18 13.33
C VAL A 212 2.69 2.33 14.60
N ASP A 213 1.72 2.65 15.46
CA ASP A 213 1.38 1.85 16.64
C ASP A 213 -0.13 1.84 16.90
N PHE A 214 -0.75 0.68 16.74
CA PHE A 214 -2.15 0.47 17.11
C PHE A 214 -2.36 0.39 18.63
N LEU A 215 -1.30 0.15 19.40
CA LEU A 215 -1.34 0.00 20.84
C LEU A 215 -1.08 1.32 21.59
N ALA A 216 -0.63 2.35 20.89
CA ALA A 216 -0.47 3.69 21.47
C ALA A 216 -1.81 4.19 22.06
N PRO A 217 -1.80 4.91 23.19
CA PRO A 217 -3.03 5.42 23.83
C PRO A 217 -3.91 6.23 22.88
N SER A 218 -3.31 7.02 21.98
CA SER A 218 -4.02 7.80 20.95
C SER A 218 -4.78 6.92 19.93
N SER A 219 -4.36 5.68 19.73
CA SER A 219 -5.06 4.69 18.92
C SER A 219 -6.02 3.84 19.76
N LEU A 220 -5.57 3.22 20.85
CA LEU A 220 -6.41 2.31 21.64
C LEU A 220 -7.65 2.98 22.24
N ASN A 221 -7.55 4.26 22.62
CA ASN A 221 -8.66 5.00 23.21
C ASN A 221 -9.71 5.51 22.19
N LEU A 222 -9.50 5.25 20.89
CA LEU A 222 -10.52 5.58 19.90
C LEU A 222 -11.77 4.71 20.10
N VAL A 223 -12.93 5.35 20.06
CA VAL A 223 -14.21 4.63 20.08
C VAL A 223 -14.37 3.92 18.72
N ARG A 224 -14.46 2.61 18.78
CA ARG A 224 -14.63 1.75 17.59
C ARG A 224 -15.98 1.06 17.57
N LYS A 225 -16.56 0.98 16.39
CA LYS A 225 -17.70 0.12 16.10
C LYS A 225 -17.21 -1.26 15.67
N PRO A 226 -18.05 -2.31 15.75
CA PRO A 226 -17.64 -3.66 15.29
C PRO A 226 -17.19 -3.72 13.84
N ASP A 227 -17.67 -2.80 12.99
CA ASP A 227 -17.34 -2.66 11.57
C ASP A 227 -16.28 -1.58 11.30
N SER A 228 -15.56 -1.13 12.33
CA SER A 228 -14.42 -0.21 12.15
C SER A 228 -13.35 -0.85 11.26
N PRO A 229 -12.74 -0.08 10.35
CA PRO A 229 -11.84 -0.63 9.34
C PRO A 229 -10.66 -1.43 9.88
N ASP A 230 -10.08 -0.99 10.99
CA ASP A 230 -8.98 -1.68 11.68
C ASP A 230 -9.45 -3.02 12.30
N ILE A 231 -10.61 -3.05 12.97
CA ILE A 231 -11.20 -4.28 13.51
C ILE A 231 -11.49 -5.28 12.38
N GLU A 232 -12.05 -4.78 11.28
CA GLU A 232 -12.35 -5.64 10.13
C GLU A 232 -11.07 -6.19 9.50
N TRP A 233 -10.05 -5.37 9.30
CA TRP A 233 -8.79 -5.77 8.69
C TRP A 233 -8.00 -6.76 9.56
N LEU A 234 -7.94 -6.52 10.89
CA LEU A 234 -7.25 -7.38 11.86
C LEU A 234 -8.05 -8.62 12.23
N GLY A 235 -9.33 -8.68 11.85
CA GLY A 235 -10.21 -9.83 12.09
C GLY A 235 -10.76 -9.93 13.51
N GLY A 236 -10.73 -8.84 14.28
CA GLY A 236 -11.29 -8.72 15.62
C GLY A 236 -10.79 -7.49 16.36
N SER A 237 -11.47 -7.13 17.47
CA SER A 237 -11.05 -6.05 18.35
C SER A 237 -9.72 -6.37 19.06
N TYR A 238 -9.10 -5.36 19.67
CA TYR A 238 -7.88 -5.55 20.47
C TYR A 238 -8.05 -6.60 21.57
N SER A 239 -9.19 -6.58 22.28
CA SER A 239 -9.47 -7.57 23.32
C SER A 239 -9.63 -9.01 22.80
N GLN A 240 -10.00 -9.17 21.53
CA GLN A 240 -10.15 -10.48 20.88
C GLN A 240 -8.87 -10.97 20.21
N LYS A 241 -8.02 -10.06 19.74
CA LYS A 241 -6.84 -10.33 18.89
C LYS A 241 -5.61 -9.50 19.29
N PRO A 242 -5.23 -9.46 20.60
CA PRO A 242 -4.16 -8.56 21.05
C PRO A 242 -2.84 -8.78 20.33
N ASP A 243 -2.46 -10.04 20.07
CA ASP A 243 -1.22 -10.37 19.38
C ASP A 243 -1.23 -9.91 17.92
N THR A 244 -2.37 -10.01 17.22
CA THR A 244 -2.52 -9.52 15.85
C THR A 244 -2.40 -8.00 15.79
N TRP A 245 -2.99 -7.28 16.74
CA TRP A 245 -2.87 -5.82 16.83
C TRP A 245 -1.42 -5.39 17.05
N LYS A 246 -0.70 -6.08 17.94
CA LYS A 246 0.72 -5.85 18.19
C LYS A 246 1.55 -6.18 16.95
N GLU A 247 1.36 -7.35 16.35
CA GLU A 247 2.09 -7.78 15.15
C GLU A 247 1.88 -6.83 13.98
N ALA A 248 0.68 -6.28 13.82
CA ALA A 248 0.37 -5.32 12.79
C ALA A 248 0.88 -3.89 13.08
N SER A 249 1.43 -3.62 14.26
CA SER A 249 1.97 -2.30 14.62
C SER A 249 3.45 -2.19 14.19
N PRO A 250 3.79 -1.33 13.21
CA PRO A 250 5.15 -1.19 12.68
C PRO A 250 6.25 -1.01 13.74
N ILE A 251 5.97 -0.22 14.78
CA ILE A 251 6.96 0.12 15.81
C ILE A 251 7.58 -1.10 16.51
N PHE A 252 6.83 -2.19 16.68
CA PHE A 252 7.31 -3.41 17.35
C PHE A 252 8.35 -4.19 16.52
N TRP A 253 8.49 -3.86 15.24
CA TRP A 253 9.45 -4.47 14.33
C TRP A 253 10.68 -3.58 14.08
N ALA A 254 10.66 -2.35 14.60
CA ALA A 254 11.78 -1.44 14.48
C ALA A 254 12.95 -1.91 15.34
N THR A 255 14.09 -2.13 14.71
CA THR A 255 15.38 -2.41 15.38
C THR A 255 16.47 -1.54 14.74
N LYS A 256 17.59 -1.34 15.46
CA LYS A 256 18.74 -0.61 14.94
C LYS A 256 19.23 -1.14 13.58
N GLU A 257 19.10 -2.45 13.36
CA GLU A 257 19.59 -3.15 12.17
C GLU A 257 18.59 -3.07 11.00
N THR A 258 17.29 -3.00 11.28
CA THR A 258 16.24 -3.09 10.26
C THR A 258 15.72 -1.75 9.80
N VAL A 259 15.77 -0.72 10.67
CA VAL A 259 15.25 0.61 10.31
C VAL A 259 16.06 1.25 9.18
N VAL A 260 15.34 1.89 8.28
CA VAL A 260 15.85 2.70 7.18
C VAL A 260 15.39 4.14 7.35
N PRO A 261 15.97 5.14 6.66
CA PRO A 261 15.48 6.52 6.72
C PRO A 261 13.96 6.62 6.53
N MET A 262 13.31 7.44 7.38
CA MET A 262 11.86 7.64 7.33
C MET A 262 11.48 9.11 7.24
N LEU A 263 10.54 9.41 6.34
CA LEU A 263 9.84 10.68 6.25
C LEU A 263 8.40 10.48 6.68
N PHE A 264 7.92 11.36 7.56
CA PHE A 264 6.51 11.47 7.93
C PHE A 264 5.93 12.77 7.37
N LEU A 265 4.81 12.67 6.65
CA LEU A 265 4.02 13.83 6.24
C LEU A 265 2.68 13.79 6.95
N ASN A 266 2.43 14.83 7.74
CA ASN A 266 1.31 14.85 8.68
C ASN A 266 0.29 15.95 8.33
N SER A 267 -1.00 15.62 8.37
CA SER A 267 -2.08 16.59 8.50
C SER A 267 -2.20 17.11 9.95
N GLY A 268 -3.16 17.98 10.22
CA GLY A 268 -3.48 18.43 11.58
C GLY A 268 -4.14 17.35 12.46
N TYR A 269 -4.51 16.19 11.93
CA TYR A 269 -5.20 15.13 12.69
C TYR A 269 -4.22 14.23 13.45
N SER A 270 -4.01 14.50 14.73
CA SER A 270 -3.07 13.75 15.60
C SER A 270 -3.34 12.23 15.68
N ARG A 271 -4.59 11.79 15.47
CA ARG A 271 -4.93 10.36 15.51
C ARG A 271 -4.17 9.50 14.47
N PHE A 272 -3.69 10.11 13.38
CA PHE A 272 -2.91 9.40 12.36
C PHE A 272 -1.42 9.35 12.70
N HIS A 273 -0.99 10.02 13.77
CA HIS A 273 0.41 10.05 14.20
C HIS A 273 0.68 9.10 15.39
N SER A 274 -0.21 8.14 15.62
CA SER A 274 -0.10 7.20 16.76
C SER A 274 1.19 6.39 16.70
N GLY A 275 2.04 6.51 17.74
CA GLY A 275 3.34 5.85 17.87
C GLY A 275 4.48 6.54 17.12
N GLN A 276 4.22 7.62 16.38
CA GLN A 276 5.24 8.30 15.56
C GLN A 276 6.36 8.90 16.41
N ASP A 277 6.01 9.61 17.48
CA ASP A 277 7.02 10.30 18.33
C ASP A 277 7.90 9.27 19.04
N GLU A 278 7.32 8.17 19.49
CA GLU A 278 8.04 7.05 20.10
C GLU A 278 9.02 6.41 19.10
N LEU A 279 8.55 6.12 17.90
CA LEU A 279 9.41 5.54 16.84
C LEU A 279 10.54 6.50 16.47
N ILE A 280 10.26 7.80 16.32
CA ILE A 280 11.30 8.83 16.07
C ILE A 280 12.31 8.87 17.22
N GLY A 281 11.85 8.78 18.48
CA GLY A 281 12.72 8.69 19.65
C GLY A 281 13.69 7.53 19.55
N MET A 282 13.20 6.32 19.30
CA MET A 282 14.00 5.12 19.09
C MET A 282 15.00 5.29 17.94
N MET A 283 14.56 5.81 16.81
CA MET A 283 15.42 6.00 15.63
C MET A 283 16.54 7.02 15.90
N LYS A 284 16.26 8.09 16.64
CA LYS A 284 17.29 9.08 17.06
C LYS A 284 18.35 8.44 17.96
N GLU A 285 17.95 7.60 18.94
CA GLU A 285 18.89 6.87 19.79
C GLU A 285 19.82 5.95 18.99
N TRP A 286 19.32 5.42 17.85
CA TRP A 286 20.10 4.57 16.94
C TRP A 286 20.88 5.34 15.87
N ASN A 287 20.87 6.68 15.90
CA ASN A 287 21.46 7.56 14.86
C ASN A 287 20.89 7.26 13.45
N LYS A 288 19.59 7.02 13.37
CA LYS A 288 18.87 6.80 12.11
C LYS A 288 18.12 8.07 11.70
N TYR A 289 18.10 8.33 10.38
CA TYR A 289 17.50 9.55 9.86
C TYR A 289 15.99 9.50 9.90
N THR A 290 15.39 10.54 10.46
CA THR A 290 13.95 10.83 10.38
C THR A 290 13.71 12.29 10.06
N GLU A 291 12.65 12.54 9.29
CA GLU A 291 12.16 13.89 8.97
C GLU A 291 10.65 13.92 9.13
N VAL A 292 10.11 15.03 9.63
CA VAL A 292 8.67 15.26 9.75
C VAL A 292 8.33 16.53 9.00
N TYR A 293 7.40 16.44 8.04
CA TYR A 293 6.77 17.59 7.41
C TYR A 293 5.32 17.67 7.85
N LYS A 294 4.89 18.80 8.38
CA LYS A 294 3.53 18.99 8.88
C LYS A 294 2.80 20.04 8.05
N PHE A 295 1.65 19.65 7.52
CA PHE A 295 0.68 20.58 6.95
C PHE A 295 -0.20 21.17 8.05
N ASP A 296 -0.36 22.47 8.05
CA ASP A 296 -1.28 23.17 8.97
C ASP A 296 -2.71 23.17 8.39
N ILE A 297 -3.26 21.97 8.21
CA ILE A 297 -4.60 21.74 7.65
C ILE A 297 -5.28 20.54 8.30
N MET A 298 -6.59 20.62 8.44
CA MET A 298 -7.45 19.52 8.91
C MET A 298 -8.05 18.75 7.73
N VAL A 299 -7.18 18.33 6.81
CA VAL A 299 -7.56 17.52 5.62
C VAL A 299 -6.67 16.29 5.62
N HIS A 300 -7.22 15.13 6.06
CA HIS A 300 -6.46 13.89 6.09
C HIS A 300 -5.96 13.46 4.69
N PRO A 301 -6.83 13.38 3.66
CA PRO A 301 -6.36 12.95 2.33
C PRO A 301 -5.84 14.13 1.47
N PHE A 302 -4.98 14.99 2.04
CA PHE A 302 -4.41 16.17 1.35
C PHE A 302 -3.64 15.81 0.07
N TRP A 303 -3.04 14.64 0.02
CA TRP A 303 -2.31 14.12 -1.15
C TRP A 303 -3.19 13.85 -2.39
N LEU A 304 -4.50 14.02 -2.30
CA LEU A 304 -5.43 13.90 -3.42
C LEU A 304 -5.79 15.25 -4.06
N PHE A 305 -5.30 16.37 -3.48
CA PHE A 305 -5.74 17.71 -3.87
C PHE A 305 -4.58 18.70 -4.02
N HIS A 306 -4.66 19.52 -5.07
CA HIS A 306 -3.87 20.74 -5.14
C HIS A 306 -4.36 21.76 -4.11
N PRO A 307 -3.46 22.60 -3.54
CA PRO A 307 -2.02 22.67 -3.81
C PRO A 307 -1.18 21.66 -3.00
N TRP A 308 -1.78 20.91 -2.10
CA TRP A 308 -1.03 20.08 -1.13
C TRP A 308 -0.29 18.89 -1.76
N ILE A 309 -0.86 18.29 -2.82
CA ILE A 309 -0.19 17.21 -3.56
C ILE A 309 1.14 17.67 -4.15
N ASP A 310 1.22 18.95 -4.60
CA ASP A 310 2.43 19.50 -5.20
C ASP A 310 3.53 19.63 -4.14
N THR A 311 3.19 20.18 -2.98
CA THR A 311 4.11 20.24 -1.83
C THR A 311 4.49 18.83 -1.36
N THR A 312 3.54 17.89 -1.32
CA THR A 312 3.82 16.48 -0.99
C THR A 312 4.86 15.89 -1.94
N ALA A 313 4.69 16.08 -3.25
CA ALA A 313 5.64 15.57 -4.24
C ALA A 313 7.03 16.21 -4.10
N ASP A 314 7.11 17.51 -3.80
CA ASP A 314 8.38 18.21 -3.60
C ASP A 314 9.12 17.71 -2.35
N VAL A 315 8.43 17.61 -1.23
CA VAL A 315 9.00 17.14 0.05
C VAL A 315 9.48 15.68 -0.08
N VAL A 316 8.65 14.80 -0.66
CA VAL A 316 9.02 13.40 -0.88
C VAL A 316 10.22 13.28 -1.81
N ALA A 317 10.21 14.02 -2.94
CA ALA A 317 11.34 13.98 -3.87
C ALA A 317 12.64 14.46 -3.23
N LYS A 318 12.62 15.57 -2.48
CA LYS A 318 13.78 16.10 -1.76
C LYS A 318 14.34 15.09 -0.75
N PHE A 319 13.47 14.49 0.07
CA PHE A 319 13.88 13.46 1.02
C PHE A 319 14.52 12.27 0.32
N LEU A 320 13.87 11.71 -0.71
CA LEU A 320 14.37 10.53 -1.40
C LEU A 320 15.65 10.78 -2.17
N GLN A 321 15.83 11.96 -2.76
CA GLN A 321 17.09 12.35 -3.41
C GLN A 321 18.25 12.40 -2.41
N ALA A 322 18.00 12.86 -1.18
CA ALA A 322 19.00 12.92 -0.11
C ALA A 322 19.31 11.54 0.49
N GLN A 323 18.30 10.68 0.65
CA GLN A 323 18.45 9.39 1.35
C GLN A 323 18.73 8.19 0.43
N LEU A 324 18.55 8.35 -0.87
CA LEU A 324 18.86 7.33 -1.89
C LEU A 324 19.88 7.87 -2.92
N PRO A 325 21.09 8.27 -2.49
CA PRO A 325 22.08 8.81 -3.41
C PRO A 325 22.52 7.76 -4.43
N LYS A 326 22.92 8.21 -5.64
CA LYS A 326 23.63 7.33 -6.58
C LYS A 326 24.90 6.82 -5.89
N ALA A 327 25.23 5.56 -6.13
CA ALA A 327 26.56 5.08 -5.78
C ALA A 327 27.63 5.92 -6.51
N PRO A 328 28.75 6.25 -5.88
CA PRO A 328 29.83 7.01 -6.49
C PRO A 328 30.40 6.32 -7.73
#